data_0f229f66e5d92c2f6507478c7073799e
#
_entry.id   0f229f66e5d92c2f6507478c7073799e
#
_cell.length_a   1.000
_cell.length_b   1.000
_cell.length_c   1.000
_cell.angle_alpha   90.00
_cell.angle_beta   90.00
_cell.angle_gamma   90.00
#
_symmetry.space_group_name_H-M   'P 1'
#
loop_
_entity.id
_entity.type
_entity.pdbx_description
1 polymer ?
#
loop_
_entity_poly.entity_id
_entity_poly.type
_entity_poly.pdbx_seq_one_letter_code
_entity_poly.pdbx_strand_id
1 'polypeptide(L)'
;MLHWPSALIAAAALILGGGVYIRLRWKRAPQAYRAMIGLAACYLVAGSLLGAWVVHLATPRLTAIPTTATIIATPAASSASSATARPVNPLNRFSAQVVSITDGDTVDVMGPNGITYAVRLAGIDAPEHDQAFGAESTQHLAELLSGKSVNLDCENERSYGRLICKILLPDGEDVDLDQVKAGMAWHYKQYRDEQSPEDRASYAAADCVAMKAKLGLWSDPHPVQPQDFRHGTQSPLLLDANGCRTSSEPTNGPVVGNARSHIFEWQGCPYYSEIAPDHRVPFASPQAAEAAGYRPAHNCP
;
A
#
# COMPACT_ATOMS: atom_id res chain seq x y z
N MET A 1 -56.38 -24.07 16.94
CA MET A 1 -55.94 -22.85 16.29
C MET A 1 -54.55 -22.52 16.82
N LEU A 2 -53.50 -22.87 16.05
CA LEU A 2 -52.09 -22.57 16.46
C LEU A 2 -51.73 -21.17 15.94
N HIS A 3 -51.53 -20.23 16.87
CA HIS A 3 -50.95 -18.94 16.58
C HIS A 3 -49.43 -19.13 16.44
N TRP A 4 -48.93 -19.03 15.22
CA TRP A 4 -47.49 -18.87 14.97
C TRP A 4 -47.09 -17.42 15.27
N PRO A 5 -46.03 -17.17 16.04
CA PRO A 5 -45.58 -15.81 16.33
C PRO A 5 -45.10 -15.13 15.07
N SER A 6 -45.54 -13.91 14.85
CA SER A 6 -45.24 -13.05 13.68
C SER A 6 -43.75 -12.92 13.35
N ALA A 7 -42.87 -13.15 14.32
CA ALA A 7 -41.41 -13.15 14.16
C ALA A 7 -40.89 -14.30 13.26
N LEU A 8 -41.54 -15.46 13.27
CA LEU A 8 -41.14 -16.58 12.39
C LEU A 8 -41.51 -16.37 10.93
N ILE A 9 -42.59 -15.64 10.67
CA ILE A 9 -43.01 -15.31 9.29
C ILE A 9 -42.04 -14.28 8.69
N ALA A 10 -41.59 -13.30 9.48
CA ALA A 10 -40.62 -12.30 9.03
C ALA A 10 -39.24 -12.93 8.74
N ALA A 11 -38.79 -13.87 9.59
CA ALA A 11 -37.55 -14.58 9.37
C ALA A 11 -37.60 -15.49 8.12
N ALA A 12 -38.73 -16.16 7.86
CA ALA A 12 -38.90 -16.96 6.66
C ALA A 12 -38.92 -16.13 5.38
N ALA A 13 -39.51 -14.92 5.41
CA ALA A 13 -39.52 -14.01 4.26
C ALA A 13 -38.13 -13.44 3.93
N LEU A 14 -37.29 -13.17 4.94
CA LEU A 14 -35.90 -12.76 4.76
C LEU A 14 -35.03 -13.85 4.18
N ILE A 15 -35.20 -15.10 4.60
CA ILE A 15 -34.48 -16.26 4.07
C ILE A 15 -34.88 -16.53 2.61
N LEU A 16 -36.16 -16.46 2.29
CA LEU A 16 -36.67 -16.65 0.93
C LEU A 16 -36.26 -15.51 0.00
N GLY A 17 -36.35 -14.26 0.46
CA GLY A 17 -35.90 -13.06 -0.28
C GLY A 17 -34.39 -13.10 -0.57
N GLY A 18 -33.59 -13.42 0.43
CA GLY A 18 -32.13 -13.61 0.29
C GLY A 18 -31.77 -14.74 -0.68
N GLY A 19 -32.50 -15.86 -0.61
CA GLY A 19 -32.30 -16.98 -1.52
C GLY A 19 -32.61 -16.67 -2.98
N VAL A 20 -33.62 -15.86 -3.26
CA VAL A 20 -33.96 -15.40 -4.61
C VAL A 20 -32.94 -14.39 -5.12
N TYR A 21 -32.49 -13.47 -4.27
CA TYR A 21 -31.45 -12.50 -4.62
C TYR A 21 -30.12 -13.17 -4.95
N ILE A 22 -29.70 -14.14 -4.14
CA ILE A 22 -28.47 -14.95 -4.37
C ILE A 22 -28.62 -15.74 -5.68
N ARG A 23 -29.78 -16.36 -5.97
CA ARG A 23 -30.00 -17.10 -7.23
C ARG A 23 -29.96 -16.21 -8.47
N LEU A 24 -30.48 -14.98 -8.40
CA LEU A 24 -30.45 -14.04 -9.53
C LEU A 24 -29.04 -13.55 -9.82
N ARG A 25 -28.25 -13.28 -8.79
CA ARG A 25 -26.84 -12.88 -8.94
C ARG A 25 -25.93 -14.05 -9.40
N TRP A 26 -26.23 -15.27 -8.94
CA TRP A 26 -25.56 -16.50 -9.37
C TRP A 26 -25.64 -16.72 -10.89
N LYS A 27 -26.77 -16.48 -11.50
CA LYS A 27 -26.94 -16.62 -12.95
C LYS A 27 -26.13 -15.64 -13.79
N ARG A 28 -25.72 -14.52 -13.22
CA ARG A 28 -24.91 -13.49 -13.90
C ARG A 28 -23.42 -13.58 -13.61
N ALA A 29 -22.99 -14.45 -12.70
CA ALA A 29 -21.60 -14.58 -12.34
C ALA A 29 -20.78 -15.31 -13.41
N PRO A 30 -19.52 -14.92 -13.70
CA PRO A 30 -18.62 -15.62 -14.59
C PRO A 30 -18.41 -17.08 -14.18
N GLN A 31 -18.19 -17.95 -15.16
CA GLN A 31 -18.09 -19.41 -14.93
C GLN A 31 -16.98 -19.79 -13.94
N ALA A 32 -15.84 -19.09 -13.96
CA ALA A 32 -14.73 -19.28 -13.02
C ALA A 32 -15.13 -18.99 -11.55
N TYR A 33 -15.96 -17.97 -11.32
CA TYR A 33 -16.42 -17.61 -9.98
C TYR A 33 -17.39 -18.65 -9.38
N ARG A 34 -18.18 -19.31 -10.23
CA ARG A 34 -19.08 -20.41 -9.81
C ARG A 34 -18.32 -21.64 -9.35
N ALA A 35 -17.19 -21.94 -10.00
CA ALA A 35 -16.32 -23.07 -9.62
C ALA A 35 -15.64 -22.83 -8.27
N MET A 36 -15.17 -21.61 -8.00
CA MET A 36 -14.53 -21.27 -6.72
C MET A 36 -15.49 -21.36 -5.52
N ILE A 37 -16.73 -20.87 -5.66
CA ILE A 37 -17.72 -20.95 -4.58
C ILE A 37 -18.15 -22.40 -4.33
N GLY A 38 -18.25 -23.23 -5.37
CA GLY A 38 -18.52 -24.67 -5.24
C GLY A 38 -17.44 -25.40 -4.45
N LEU A 39 -16.16 -25.11 -4.72
CA LEU A 39 -15.03 -25.68 -4.00
C LEU A 39 -14.98 -25.20 -2.52
N ALA A 40 -15.23 -23.94 -2.25
CA ALA A 40 -15.27 -23.40 -0.89
C ALA A 40 -16.38 -24.03 -0.04
N ALA A 41 -17.57 -24.25 -0.63
CA ALA A 41 -18.68 -24.91 0.05
C ALA A 41 -18.37 -26.39 0.37
N CYS A 42 -17.67 -27.10 -0.51
CA CYS A 42 -17.21 -28.47 -0.26
C CYS A 42 -16.17 -28.54 0.86
N TYR A 43 -15.25 -27.57 0.93
CA TYR A 43 -14.25 -27.52 2.01
C TYR A 43 -14.85 -27.24 3.38
N LEU A 44 -15.88 -26.38 3.47
CA LEU A 44 -16.57 -26.09 4.73
C LEU A 44 -17.36 -27.30 5.26
N VAL A 45 -17.95 -28.10 4.38
CA VAL A 45 -18.67 -29.32 4.77
C VAL A 45 -17.71 -30.46 5.15
N ALA A 46 -16.60 -30.63 4.44
CA ALA A 46 -15.56 -31.60 4.76
C ALA A 46 -14.81 -31.28 6.07
N GLY A 47 -14.52 -29.99 6.31
CA GLY A 47 -13.86 -29.53 7.53
C GLY A 47 -14.67 -29.73 8.80
N SER A 48 -15.99 -29.60 8.73
CA SER A 48 -16.88 -29.83 9.89
C SER A 48 -17.06 -31.31 10.26
N LEU A 49 -16.86 -32.23 9.32
CA LEU A 49 -16.91 -33.67 9.59
C LEU A 49 -15.60 -34.26 10.16
N LEU A 50 -14.45 -33.66 9.82
CA LEU A 50 -13.13 -34.04 10.36
C LEU A 50 -12.85 -33.48 11.75
N GLY A 51 -13.39 -32.30 12.09
CA GLY A 51 -13.21 -31.66 13.40
C GLY A 51 -13.86 -32.42 14.56
N ALA A 52 -14.88 -33.27 14.33
CA ALA A 52 -15.56 -34.02 15.37
C ALA A 52 -14.81 -35.30 15.79
N TRP A 53 -13.81 -35.77 15.05
CA TRP A 53 -13.08 -37.02 15.32
C TRP A 53 -11.75 -36.82 16.04
N VAL A 54 -11.18 -35.62 16.10
CA VAL A 54 -9.83 -35.36 16.67
C VAL A 54 -9.83 -35.01 18.16
N VAL A 55 -10.99 -34.72 18.75
CA VAL A 55 -11.07 -34.30 20.18
C VAL A 55 -11.02 -35.49 21.17
N HIS A 56 -11.00 -36.76 20.73
CA HIS A 56 -11.11 -37.90 21.64
C HIS A 56 -9.82 -38.72 21.88
N LEU A 57 -8.67 -38.32 21.34
CA LEU A 57 -7.41 -39.06 21.57
C LEU A 57 -6.22 -38.10 21.72
N ALA A 58 -5.99 -37.56 22.89
CA ALA A 58 -4.64 -37.24 23.43
C ALA A 58 -4.69 -36.43 24.71
N THR A 59 -4.70 -37.11 25.85
CA THR A 59 -4.17 -36.56 27.11
C THR A 59 -2.86 -37.28 27.41
N PRO A 60 -1.68 -36.67 27.29
CA PRO A 60 -0.46 -37.21 27.88
C PRO A 60 -0.29 -36.65 29.30
N ARG A 61 -0.02 -37.58 30.21
CA ARG A 61 0.39 -37.30 31.60
C ARG A 61 1.74 -36.60 31.63
N LEU A 62 1.82 -35.50 32.33
CA LEU A 62 3.06 -34.83 32.71
C LEU A 62 3.78 -35.62 33.80
N THR A 63 4.95 -36.16 33.51
CA THR A 63 5.94 -36.59 34.53
C THR A 63 7.07 -35.56 34.56
N ALA A 64 7.28 -34.98 35.72
CA ALA A 64 8.34 -34.02 36.00
C ALA A 64 9.69 -34.75 36.12
N ILE A 65 10.74 -34.20 35.51
CA ILE A 65 12.13 -34.53 35.79
C ILE A 65 12.89 -33.21 36.04
N PRO A 66 13.61 -33.06 37.16
CA PRO A 66 14.44 -31.90 37.38
C PRO A 66 15.84 -32.16 36.82
N THR A 67 16.38 -31.26 36.01
CA THR A 67 17.83 -31.24 35.75
C THR A 67 18.31 -29.80 35.65
N THR A 68 19.08 -29.44 36.64
CA THR A 68 19.85 -28.21 36.72
C THR A 68 21.05 -28.32 35.74
N ALA A 69 21.13 -27.44 34.76
CA ALA A 69 22.35 -27.22 33.99
C ALA A 69 22.54 -25.70 33.82
N THR A 70 23.52 -25.21 34.57
CA THR A 70 24.05 -23.85 34.43
C THR A 70 24.88 -23.78 33.16
N ILE A 71 24.41 -23.03 32.16
CA ILE A 71 25.20 -22.67 30.99
C ILE A 71 25.42 -21.15 31.05
N ILE A 72 26.71 -20.80 31.25
CA ILE A 72 27.24 -19.45 31.11
C ILE A 72 27.22 -19.11 29.64
N ALA A 73 26.26 -18.29 29.21
CA ALA A 73 26.24 -17.73 27.84
C ALA A 73 26.88 -16.35 27.85
N THR A 74 28.04 -16.26 27.21
CA THR A 74 28.70 -15.01 26.84
C THR A 74 27.77 -14.20 25.92
N PRO A 75 27.51 -12.91 26.17
CA PRO A 75 26.72 -12.12 25.25
C PRO A 75 27.55 -11.79 24.00
N ALA A 76 27.21 -12.39 22.86
CA ALA A 76 27.63 -11.90 21.57
C ALA A 76 26.98 -10.55 21.34
N ALA A 77 27.77 -9.50 21.29
CA ALA A 77 27.33 -8.18 20.91
C ALA A 77 26.83 -8.21 19.43
N SER A 78 25.55 -8.33 19.25
CA SER A 78 24.91 -8.06 17.97
C SER A 78 24.95 -6.54 17.79
N SER A 79 25.86 -6.07 16.94
CA SER A 79 25.85 -4.70 16.44
C SER A 79 24.63 -4.54 15.53
N ALA A 80 23.49 -4.19 16.16
CA ALA A 80 22.34 -3.67 15.43
C ALA A 80 22.79 -2.37 14.76
N SER A 81 22.93 -2.42 13.44
CA SER A 81 23.05 -1.23 12.61
C SER A 81 21.80 -0.36 12.88
N SER A 82 22.01 0.73 13.60
CA SER A 82 20.99 1.75 13.80
C SER A 82 20.76 2.40 12.45
N ALA A 83 19.82 1.86 11.68
CA ALA A 83 19.18 2.63 10.63
C ALA A 83 18.64 3.88 11.32
N THR A 84 19.12 5.04 10.91
CA THR A 84 18.72 6.34 11.45
C THR A 84 17.23 6.52 11.08
N ALA A 85 16.36 6.10 11.98
CA ALA A 85 14.93 6.36 11.84
C ALA A 85 14.77 7.89 11.74
N ARG A 86 14.08 8.35 10.70
CA ARG A 86 13.71 9.75 10.54
C ARG A 86 13.10 10.24 11.86
N PRO A 87 13.54 11.39 12.42
CA PRO A 87 12.99 11.86 13.67
C PRO A 87 11.49 12.14 13.48
N VAL A 88 10.69 11.32 14.12
CA VAL A 88 9.22 11.42 14.06
C VAL A 88 8.82 12.62 14.88
N ASN A 89 8.26 13.65 14.23
CA ASN A 89 7.65 14.75 14.95
C ASN A 89 6.29 14.29 15.49
N PRO A 90 6.11 14.15 16.81
CA PRO A 90 4.86 13.67 17.39
C PRO A 90 3.64 14.56 17.11
N LEU A 91 3.87 15.81 16.64
CA LEU A 91 2.82 16.75 16.24
C LEU A 91 2.18 16.41 14.89
N ASN A 92 2.79 15.51 14.10
CA ASN A 92 2.29 15.13 12.79
C ASN A 92 1.46 13.82 12.81
N ARG A 93 1.28 13.23 14.00
CA ARG A 93 0.45 12.01 14.17
C ARG A 93 -0.80 12.34 14.93
N PHE A 94 -1.94 12.02 14.34
CA PHE A 94 -3.24 12.18 15.01
C PHE A 94 -4.28 11.23 14.43
N SER A 95 -5.30 10.92 15.23
CA SER A 95 -6.47 10.17 14.77
C SER A 95 -7.49 11.12 14.16
N ALA A 96 -8.15 10.68 13.10
CA ALA A 96 -9.17 11.45 12.41
C ALA A 96 -10.31 10.54 11.93
N GLN A 97 -11.46 11.15 11.63
CA GLN A 97 -12.61 10.48 11.04
C GLN A 97 -12.63 10.75 9.54
N VAL A 98 -12.74 9.72 8.72
CA VAL A 98 -12.90 9.88 7.27
C VAL A 98 -14.27 10.47 6.96
N VAL A 99 -14.29 11.56 6.20
CA VAL A 99 -15.49 12.32 5.81
C VAL A 99 -15.90 12.00 4.38
N SER A 100 -14.94 12.04 3.45
CA SER A 100 -15.18 11.77 2.04
C SER A 100 -13.94 11.20 1.37
N ILE A 101 -14.14 10.51 0.25
CA ILE A 101 -13.10 10.04 -0.65
C ILE A 101 -13.20 10.85 -1.92
N THR A 102 -12.11 11.48 -2.34
CA THR A 102 -12.07 12.32 -3.54
C THR A 102 -11.69 11.50 -4.77
N ASP A 103 -10.61 10.73 -4.65
CA ASP A 103 -10.08 9.84 -5.68
C ASP A 103 -9.33 8.67 -5.04
N GLY A 104 -8.53 7.93 -5.81
CA GLY A 104 -7.84 6.73 -5.35
C GLY A 104 -6.68 6.96 -4.39
N ASP A 105 -6.31 8.23 -4.11
CA ASP A 105 -5.21 8.59 -3.20
C ASP A 105 -5.45 9.90 -2.42
N THR A 106 -6.66 10.44 -2.46
CA THR A 106 -7.02 11.68 -1.78
C THR A 106 -8.32 11.53 -1.01
N VAL A 107 -8.30 11.88 0.26
CA VAL A 107 -9.44 11.79 1.18
C VAL A 107 -9.59 13.06 2.01
N ASP A 108 -10.81 13.34 2.45
CA ASP A 108 -11.05 14.36 3.47
C ASP A 108 -11.26 13.69 4.82
N VAL A 109 -10.59 14.19 5.83
CA VAL A 109 -10.69 13.70 7.20
C VAL A 109 -11.00 14.82 8.18
N MET A 110 -11.81 14.56 9.18
CA MET A 110 -12.07 15.47 10.29
C MET A 110 -11.13 15.13 11.46
N GLY A 111 -10.25 16.07 11.78
CA GLY A 111 -9.33 15.95 12.89
C GLY A 111 -10.00 16.13 14.27
N PRO A 112 -9.27 15.91 15.38
CA PRO A 112 -9.79 15.99 16.74
C PRO A 112 -10.24 17.41 17.14
N ASN A 113 -9.78 18.43 16.40
CA ASN A 113 -10.16 19.84 16.57
C ASN A 113 -11.44 20.22 15.79
N GLY A 114 -12.12 19.26 15.13
CA GLY A 114 -13.29 19.51 14.30
C GLY A 114 -12.99 20.18 12.94
N ILE A 115 -11.71 20.30 12.57
CA ILE A 115 -11.31 20.86 11.27
C ILE A 115 -11.19 19.71 10.27
N THR A 116 -11.74 19.92 9.06
CA THR A 116 -11.56 19.01 7.95
C THR A 116 -10.27 19.33 7.20
N TYR A 117 -9.49 18.30 6.92
CA TYR A 117 -8.24 18.34 6.20
C TYR A 117 -8.35 17.49 4.94
N ALA A 118 -7.93 18.03 3.80
CA ALA A 118 -7.65 17.23 2.63
C ALA A 118 -6.29 16.52 2.82
N VAL A 119 -6.29 15.20 2.65
CA VAL A 119 -5.12 14.33 2.85
C VAL A 119 -4.81 13.62 1.55
N ARG A 120 -3.57 13.73 1.08
CA ARG A 120 -2.97 12.96 -0.01
C ARG A 120 -2.21 11.79 0.61
N LEU A 121 -2.54 10.57 0.18
CA LEU A 121 -1.86 9.37 0.62
C LEU A 121 -0.39 9.41 0.19
N ALA A 122 0.51 9.10 1.14
CA ALA A 122 1.95 9.19 0.93
C ALA A 122 2.49 7.99 0.15
N GLY A 123 3.48 8.24 -0.71
CA GLY A 123 4.23 7.15 -1.38
C GLY A 123 3.48 6.41 -2.48
N ILE A 124 2.25 6.80 -2.82
CA ILE A 124 1.47 6.22 -3.92
C ILE A 124 0.99 7.29 -4.89
N ASP A 125 0.65 6.88 -6.12
CA ASP A 125 0.02 7.72 -7.13
C ASP A 125 -1.10 6.89 -7.79
N ALA A 126 -2.35 7.26 -7.54
CA ALA A 126 -3.50 6.55 -8.08
C ALA A 126 -3.88 7.08 -9.47
N PRO A 127 -4.51 6.26 -10.33
CA PRO A 127 -5.08 6.76 -11.57
C PRO A 127 -6.04 7.92 -11.32
N GLU A 128 -5.97 8.94 -12.18
CA GLU A 128 -6.84 10.10 -12.14
C GLU A 128 -8.31 9.71 -12.33
N HIS A 129 -9.23 10.57 -11.92
CA HIS A 129 -10.67 10.28 -11.97
C HIS A 129 -11.19 9.82 -13.33
N ASP A 130 -10.71 10.42 -14.41
CA ASP A 130 -11.06 10.13 -15.81
C ASP A 130 -10.04 9.24 -16.53
N GLN A 131 -9.04 8.75 -15.82
CA GLN A 131 -8.08 7.77 -16.30
C GLN A 131 -8.65 6.35 -16.17
N ALA A 132 -8.16 5.42 -17.01
CA ALA A 132 -8.45 4.00 -16.83
C ALA A 132 -8.10 3.54 -15.40
N PHE A 133 -9.00 2.79 -14.77
CA PHE A 133 -8.94 2.36 -13.36
C PHE A 133 -9.09 3.46 -12.30
N GLY A 134 -9.37 4.72 -12.66
CA GLY A 134 -9.58 5.79 -11.68
C GLY A 134 -10.80 5.56 -10.80
N ALA A 135 -11.92 5.14 -11.40
CA ALA A 135 -13.14 4.83 -10.66
C ALA A 135 -12.98 3.60 -9.74
N GLU A 136 -12.31 2.54 -10.23
CA GLU A 136 -12.02 1.33 -9.46
C GLU A 136 -11.08 1.63 -8.29
N SER A 137 -10.06 2.46 -8.50
CA SER A 137 -9.13 2.91 -7.46
C SER A 137 -9.86 3.69 -6.36
N THR A 138 -10.70 4.65 -6.75
CA THR A 138 -11.54 5.43 -5.83
C THR A 138 -12.50 4.52 -5.04
N GLN A 139 -13.14 3.57 -5.71
CA GLN A 139 -14.03 2.62 -5.07
C GLN A 139 -13.30 1.74 -4.05
N HIS A 140 -12.11 1.22 -4.39
CA HIS A 140 -11.33 0.39 -3.50
C HIS A 140 -10.91 1.16 -2.24
N LEU A 141 -10.46 2.41 -2.39
CA LEU A 141 -10.15 3.27 -1.25
C LEU A 141 -11.39 3.55 -0.39
N ALA A 142 -12.55 3.74 -1.01
CA ALA A 142 -13.81 3.92 -0.30
C ALA A 142 -14.23 2.66 0.49
N GLU A 143 -14.00 1.46 -0.01
CA GLU A 143 -14.25 0.20 0.69
C GLU A 143 -13.32 0.05 1.91
N LEU A 144 -12.09 0.52 1.80
CA LEU A 144 -11.13 0.51 2.92
C LEU A 144 -11.47 1.54 4.00
N LEU A 145 -11.96 2.74 3.63
CA LEU A 145 -11.94 3.90 4.53
C LEU A 145 -13.32 4.48 4.89
N SER A 146 -14.39 4.26 4.10
CA SER A 146 -15.68 4.95 4.31
C SER A 146 -16.21 4.76 5.73
N GLY A 147 -16.45 5.89 6.41
CA GLY A 147 -17.01 5.92 7.75
C GLY A 147 -16.08 5.40 8.85
N LYS A 148 -14.79 5.18 8.55
CA LYS A 148 -13.82 4.69 9.53
C LYS A 148 -13.06 5.82 10.21
N SER A 149 -12.60 5.56 11.43
CA SER A 149 -11.53 6.32 12.08
C SER A 149 -10.19 5.78 11.60
N VAL A 150 -9.23 6.66 11.43
CA VAL A 150 -7.89 6.35 10.95
C VAL A 150 -6.82 7.04 11.79
N ASN A 151 -5.62 6.53 11.77
CA ASN A 151 -4.43 7.17 12.31
C ASN A 151 -3.61 7.74 11.15
N LEU A 152 -3.27 9.00 11.22
CA LEU A 152 -2.46 9.69 10.22
C LEU A 152 -1.02 9.83 10.71
N ASP A 153 -0.07 9.51 9.85
CA ASP A 153 1.35 9.82 10.02
C ASP A 153 1.77 10.76 8.90
N CYS A 154 1.79 12.06 9.19
CA CYS A 154 1.91 13.10 8.18
C CYS A 154 3.33 13.62 8.07
N GLU A 155 3.69 14.04 6.88
CA GLU A 155 4.93 14.74 6.60
C GLU A 155 4.85 16.21 7.08
N ASN A 156 6.01 16.85 7.18
CA ASN A 156 6.06 18.27 7.56
C ASN A 156 5.62 19.20 6.41
N GLU A 157 5.63 18.70 5.19
CA GLU A 157 5.32 19.46 3.98
C GLU A 157 3.86 19.28 3.56
N ARG A 158 3.34 20.23 2.82
CA ARG A 158 2.02 20.20 2.20
C ARG A 158 2.16 20.25 0.68
N SER A 159 1.34 19.46 -0.02
CA SER A 159 1.24 19.53 -1.46
C SER A 159 -0.08 20.15 -1.87
N TYR A 160 -0.02 21.32 -2.51
CA TYR A 160 -1.22 22.05 -2.97
C TYR A 160 -2.26 22.28 -1.86
N GLY A 161 -1.80 22.56 -0.61
CA GLY A 161 -2.67 22.78 0.54
C GLY A 161 -3.15 21.52 1.25
N ARG A 162 -2.95 20.31 0.68
CA ARG A 162 -3.25 19.02 1.30
C ARG A 162 -2.14 18.61 2.28
N LEU A 163 -2.50 17.86 3.30
CA LEU A 163 -1.54 17.10 4.10
C LEU A 163 -1.06 15.90 3.29
N ILE A 164 0.21 15.55 3.40
CA ILE A 164 0.76 14.29 2.86
C ILE A 164 0.90 13.36 4.05
N CYS A 165 0.13 12.27 4.08
CA CYS A 165 0.11 11.36 5.23
C CYS A 165 0.03 9.92 4.78
N LYS A 166 0.73 9.05 5.51
CA LYS A 166 0.45 7.63 5.55
C LYS A 166 -0.81 7.40 6.38
N ILE A 167 -1.75 6.63 5.86
CA ILE A 167 -3.02 6.33 6.53
C ILE A 167 -2.96 4.91 7.09
N LEU A 168 -3.18 4.80 8.39
CA LEU A 168 -3.22 3.53 9.09
C LEU A 168 -4.62 3.29 9.66
N LEU A 169 -5.16 2.10 9.50
CA LEU A 169 -6.34 1.65 10.23
C LEU A 169 -6.02 1.51 11.74
N PRO A 170 -7.02 1.44 12.61
CA PRO A 170 -6.79 1.33 14.06
C PRO A 170 -5.99 0.09 14.49
N ASP A 171 -6.03 -0.99 13.69
CA ASP A 171 -5.26 -2.21 13.90
C ASP A 171 -3.82 -2.13 13.35
N GLY A 172 -3.45 -1.01 12.72
CA GLY A 172 -2.14 -0.74 12.15
C GLY A 172 -1.98 -1.13 10.69
N GLU A 173 -3.05 -1.59 10.02
CA GLU A 173 -3.02 -1.87 8.57
C GLU A 173 -2.74 -0.60 7.76
N ASP A 174 -1.81 -0.70 6.81
CA ASP A 174 -1.35 0.37 5.95
C ASP A 174 -2.23 0.44 4.70
N VAL A 175 -3.10 1.44 4.65
CA VAL A 175 -4.08 1.64 3.57
C VAL A 175 -3.41 2.01 2.24
N ASP A 176 -2.35 2.82 2.30
CA ASP A 176 -1.60 3.25 1.13
C ASP A 176 -0.93 2.02 0.47
N LEU A 177 -0.33 1.15 1.28
CA LEU A 177 0.25 -0.12 0.82
C LEU A 177 -0.81 -1.07 0.25
N ASP A 178 -2.02 -1.10 0.80
CA ASP A 178 -3.10 -1.96 0.30
C ASP A 178 -3.61 -1.53 -1.06
N GLN A 179 -3.65 -0.21 -1.35
CA GLN A 179 -3.91 0.31 -2.69
C GLN A 179 -2.89 -0.24 -3.71
N VAL A 180 -1.60 -0.28 -3.34
CA VAL A 180 -0.53 -0.83 -4.20
C VAL A 180 -0.68 -2.35 -4.36
N LYS A 181 -0.93 -3.09 -3.28
CA LYS A 181 -1.13 -4.55 -3.32
C LYS A 181 -2.29 -4.97 -4.22
N ALA A 182 -3.38 -4.20 -4.19
CA ALA A 182 -4.55 -4.43 -5.03
C ALA A 182 -4.32 -4.05 -6.51
N GLY A 183 -3.23 -3.38 -6.84
CA GLY A 183 -3.00 -2.79 -8.15
C GLY A 183 -3.94 -1.62 -8.44
N MET A 184 -4.37 -0.89 -7.41
CA MET A 184 -5.24 0.28 -7.51
C MET A 184 -4.46 1.59 -7.45
N ALA A 185 -3.18 1.55 -7.09
CA ALA A 185 -2.26 2.67 -7.16
C ALA A 185 -0.86 2.20 -7.56
N TRP A 186 -0.09 3.11 -8.10
CA TRP A 186 1.32 2.94 -8.38
C TRP A 186 2.13 3.23 -7.11
N HIS A 187 3.20 2.48 -6.82
CA HIS A 187 4.23 2.96 -5.90
C HIS A 187 4.88 4.21 -6.50
N TYR A 188 4.80 5.36 -5.82
CA TYR A 188 5.27 6.65 -6.33
C TYR A 188 6.78 6.81 -6.14
N LYS A 189 7.54 6.19 -7.03
CA LYS A 189 9.01 6.06 -6.89
C LYS A 189 9.77 7.37 -6.98
N GLN A 190 9.16 8.43 -7.52
CA GLN A 190 9.76 9.76 -7.58
C GLN A 190 9.95 10.42 -6.22
N TYR A 191 9.12 10.06 -5.23
CA TYR A 191 9.17 10.58 -3.86
C TYR A 191 9.53 9.50 -2.85
N ARG A 192 10.22 8.44 -3.30
CA ARG A 192 10.61 7.31 -2.44
C ARG A 192 11.57 7.67 -1.32
N ASP A 193 12.36 8.74 -1.46
CA ASP A 193 13.27 9.26 -0.45
C ASP A 193 12.55 9.92 0.73
N GLU A 194 11.28 10.27 0.56
CA GLU A 194 10.39 10.74 1.63
C GLU A 194 9.84 9.59 2.47
N GLN A 195 9.85 8.36 1.95
CA GLN A 195 9.42 7.16 2.66
C GLN A 195 10.53 6.59 3.57
N SER A 196 10.15 5.85 4.62
CA SER A 196 11.09 5.04 5.39
C SER A 196 11.74 3.96 4.51
N PRO A 197 12.95 3.48 4.82
CA PRO A 197 13.57 2.36 4.09
C PRO A 197 12.67 1.11 4.05
N GLU A 198 11.95 0.83 5.12
CA GLU A 198 11.01 -0.29 5.26
C GLU A 198 9.80 -0.11 4.34
N ASP A 199 9.22 1.08 4.28
CA ASP A 199 8.09 1.38 3.42
C ASP A 199 8.51 1.33 1.95
N ARG A 200 9.65 1.92 1.60
CA ARG A 200 10.19 1.82 0.23
C ARG A 200 10.31 0.39 -0.27
N ALA A 201 10.84 -0.50 0.60
CA ALA A 201 11.01 -1.90 0.26
C ALA A 201 9.66 -2.62 0.11
N SER A 202 8.74 -2.42 1.05
CA SER A 202 7.44 -3.09 1.06
C SER A 202 6.53 -2.63 -0.09
N TYR A 203 6.50 -1.32 -0.39
CA TYR A 203 5.73 -0.78 -1.51
C TYR A 203 6.31 -1.22 -2.86
N ALA A 204 7.64 -1.23 -3.00
CA ALA A 204 8.27 -1.73 -4.23
C ALA A 204 8.01 -3.22 -4.46
N ALA A 205 8.02 -4.02 -3.41
CA ALA A 205 7.70 -5.44 -3.48
C ALA A 205 6.22 -5.66 -3.85
N ALA A 206 5.29 -4.92 -3.23
CA ALA A 206 3.87 -4.98 -3.52
C ALA A 206 3.56 -4.58 -4.97
N ASP A 207 4.11 -3.47 -5.45
CA ASP A 207 4.01 -2.98 -6.83
C ASP A 207 4.46 -4.05 -7.83
N CYS A 208 5.61 -4.70 -7.55
CA CYS A 208 6.12 -5.79 -8.39
C CYS A 208 5.19 -7.02 -8.41
N VAL A 209 4.67 -7.41 -7.24
CA VAL A 209 3.75 -8.56 -7.12
C VAL A 209 2.45 -8.27 -7.86
N ALA A 210 1.85 -7.10 -7.65
CA ALA A 210 0.61 -6.69 -8.32
C ALA A 210 0.79 -6.66 -9.85
N MET A 211 1.90 -6.09 -10.33
CA MET A 211 2.23 -6.03 -11.75
C MET A 211 2.37 -7.42 -12.37
N LYS A 212 3.14 -8.33 -11.75
CA LYS A 212 3.33 -9.70 -12.24
C LYS A 212 2.03 -10.51 -12.22
N ALA A 213 1.18 -10.28 -11.25
CA ALA A 213 -0.12 -10.92 -11.13
C ALA A 213 -1.20 -10.24 -12.01
N LYS A 214 -0.88 -9.14 -12.69
CA LYS A 214 -1.79 -8.34 -13.52
C LYS A 214 -3.04 -7.91 -12.75
N LEU A 215 -2.88 -7.47 -11.50
CA LEU A 215 -3.97 -7.00 -10.67
C LEU A 215 -4.34 -5.55 -11.02
N GLY A 216 -5.61 -5.22 -10.95
CA GLY A 216 -6.13 -3.88 -11.15
C GLY A 216 -5.60 -3.22 -12.43
N LEU A 217 -4.96 -2.05 -12.30
CA LEU A 217 -4.37 -1.27 -13.39
C LEU A 217 -3.33 -2.05 -14.23
N TRP A 218 -2.70 -3.07 -13.63
CA TRP A 218 -1.71 -3.91 -14.29
C TRP A 218 -2.32 -4.94 -15.25
N SER A 219 -3.65 -5.07 -15.29
CA SER A 219 -4.36 -5.87 -16.30
C SER A 219 -4.39 -5.18 -17.66
N ASP A 220 -4.17 -3.86 -17.71
CA ASP A 220 -3.97 -3.12 -18.95
C ASP A 220 -2.61 -3.51 -19.55
N PRO A 221 -2.54 -3.88 -20.84
CA PRO A 221 -1.27 -4.16 -21.51
C PRO A 221 -0.36 -2.92 -21.66
N HIS A 222 -0.93 -1.72 -21.54
CA HIS A 222 -0.23 -0.43 -21.69
C HIS A 222 -0.61 0.54 -20.57
N PRO A 223 -0.35 0.20 -19.29
CA PRO A 223 -0.75 1.03 -18.19
C PRO A 223 -0.02 2.38 -18.23
N VAL A 224 -0.78 3.47 -18.11
CA VAL A 224 -0.25 4.84 -18.12
C VAL A 224 -0.07 5.31 -16.69
N GLN A 225 1.09 5.89 -16.36
CA GLN A 225 1.32 6.49 -15.04
C GLN A 225 0.45 7.75 -14.89
N PRO A 226 -0.11 8.04 -13.69
CA PRO A 226 -0.95 9.23 -13.50
C PRO A 226 -0.24 10.53 -13.88
N GLN A 227 1.06 10.63 -13.58
CA GLN A 227 1.86 11.77 -14.01
C GLN A 227 1.90 11.93 -15.54
N ASP A 228 2.08 10.84 -16.27
CA ASP A 228 2.06 10.87 -17.74
C ASP A 228 0.68 11.25 -18.27
N PHE A 229 -0.38 10.72 -17.65
CA PHE A 229 -1.75 11.07 -17.99
C PHE A 229 -2.01 12.58 -17.83
N ARG A 230 -1.59 13.19 -16.70
CA ARG A 230 -1.70 14.64 -16.45
C ARG A 230 -1.00 15.49 -17.52
N HIS A 231 0.07 14.98 -18.13
CA HIS A 231 0.86 15.70 -19.13
C HIS A 231 0.56 15.27 -20.57
N GLY A 232 -0.33 14.30 -20.80
CA GLY A 232 -0.63 13.76 -22.11
C GLY A 232 0.57 13.03 -22.75
N THR A 233 1.42 12.43 -21.92
CA THR A 233 2.60 11.66 -22.31
C THR A 233 2.41 10.18 -21.98
N GLN A 234 3.34 9.35 -22.41
CA GLN A 234 3.41 7.93 -22.05
C GLN A 234 4.88 7.52 -21.99
N SER A 235 5.41 7.47 -20.80
CA SER A 235 6.79 7.03 -20.58
C SER A 235 6.88 5.50 -20.57
N PRO A 236 7.95 4.91 -21.12
CA PRO A 236 8.16 3.48 -21.04
C PRO A 236 8.37 3.05 -19.57
N LEU A 237 7.83 1.89 -19.22
CA LEU A 237 8.10 1.31 -17.91
C LEU A 237 9.56 0.84 -17.83
N LEU A 238 10.31 1.38 -16.90
CA LEU A 238 11.67 0.92 -16.61
C LEU A 238 11.58 -0.30 -15.68
N LEU A 239 12.13 -1.42 -16.15
CA LEU A 239 12.10 -2.68 -15.42
C LEU A 239 13.53 -3.12 -15.07
N ASP A 240 13.69 -3.68 -13.89
CA ASP A 240 14.93 -4.33 -13.45
C ASP A 240 15.09 -5.74 -14.08
N ALA A 241 16.19 -6.42 -13.78
CA ALA A 241 16.47 -7.78 -14.25
C ALA A 241 15.41 -8.82 -13.82
N ASN A 242 14.63 -8.53 -12.76
CA ASN A 242 13.55 -9.37 -12.28
C ASN A 242 12.21 -9.03 -12.94
N GLY A 243 12.16 -8.03 -13.82
CA GLY A 243 10.95 -7.54 -14.46
C GLY A 243 10.06 -6.74 -13.51
N CYS A 244 10.62 -6.15 -12.46
CA CYS A 244 9.92 -5.25 -11.56
C CYS A 244 10.21 -3.80 -11.93
N ARG A 245 9.23 -2.91 -11.73
CA ARG A 245 9.46 -1.48 -11.97
C ARG A 245 10.60 -0.97 -11.10
N THR A 246 11.48 -0.24 -11.73
CA THR A 246 12.53 0.52 -11.05
C THR A 246 12.26 2.02 -11.16
N SER A 247 12.93 2.82 -10.34
CA SER A 247 12.98 4.27 -10.54
C SER A 247 13.87 4.55 -11.77
N SER A 248 13.62 5.67 -12.42
CA SER A 248 14.50 6.19 -13.48
C SER A 248 15.89 6.58 -12.96
N GLU A 249 16.01 6.71 -11.63
CA GLU A 249 17.29 7.00 -10.99
C GLU A 249 18.31 5.89 -11.31
N PRO A 250 19.46 6.25 -11.87
CA PRO A 250 20.49 5.27 -12.15
C PRO A 250 20.97 4.64 -10.84
N THR A 251 20.94 3.32 -10.77
CA THR A 251 21.49 2.59 -9.60
C THR A 251 23.01 2.69 -9.53
N ASN A 252 23.66 2.97 -10.65
CA ASN A 252 25.10 3.15 -10.79
C ASN A 252 25.39 4.17 -11.88
N GLY A 253 26.56 4.80 -11.81
CA GLY A 253 27.04 5.75 -12.81
C GLY A 253 27.09 7.19 -12.31
N PRO A 254 27.71 8.09 -13.10
CA PRO A 254 27.94 9.45 -12.68
C PRO A 254 26.65 10.26 -12.66
N VAL A 255 26.50 11.09 -11.63
CA VAL A 255 25.44 12.07 -11.50
C VAL A 255 26.05 13.44 -11.21
N VAL A 256 25.27 14.50 -11.39
CA VAL A 256 25.73 15.88 -11.14
C VAL A 256 24.82 16.54 -10.13
N GLY A 257 25.36 16.92 -9.01
CA GLY A 257 24.68 17.70 -7.99
C GLY A 257 24.71 19.18 -8.29
N ASN A 258 23.66 19.89 -7.86
CA ASN A 258 23.63 21.34 -7.83
C ASN A 258 23.99 21.84 -6.41
N ALA A 259 25.11 22.49 -6.26
CA ALA A 259 25.63 22.96 -4.96
C ALA A 259 24.69 23.92 -4.21
N ARG A 260 23.74 24.58 -4.90
CA ARG A 260 22.79 25.48 -4.25
C ARG A 260 21.57 24.76 -3.68
N SER A 261 21.01 23.83 -4.47
CA SER A 261 19.77 23.14 -4.10
C SER A 261 20.01 21.82 -3.37
N HIS A 262 21.25 21.30 -3.41
CA HIS A 262 21.60 19.96 -2.97
C HIS A 262 20.75 18.88 -3.65
N ILE A 263 20.37 19.11 -4.91
CA ILE A 263 19.67 18.14 -5.76
C ILE A 263 20.69 17.61 -6.77
N PHE A 264 20.73 16.29 -6.97
CA PHE A 264 21.51 15.71 -8.06
C PHE A 264 20.61 15.24 -9.20
N GLU A 265 21.15 15.30 -10.39
CA GLU A 265 20.51 14.92 -11.64
C GLU A 265 21.43 14.02 -12.44
N TRP A 266 20.85 13.26 -13.37
CA TRP A 266 21.57 12.37 -14.30
C TRP A 266 21.23 12.73 -15.74
N GLN A 267 21.97 12.13 -16.68
CA GLN A 267 21.72 12.34 -18.09
C GLN A 267 20.30 11.84 -18.46
N GLY A 268 19.49 12.73 -18.98
CA GLY A 268 18.08 12.50 -19.27
C GLY A 268 17.13 13.33 -18.40
N CYS A 269 17.61 13.88 -17.26
CA CYS A 269 16.81 14.82 -16.50
C CYS A 269 16.62 16.13 -17.26
N PRO A 270 15.44 16.78 -17.18
CA PRO A 270 15.13 18.02 -17.91
C PRO A 270 16.12 19.16 -17.68
N TYR A 271 16.59 19.32 -16.43
CA TYR A 271 17.48 20.42 -16.07
C TYR A 271 18.95 20.02 -15.92
N TYR A 272 19.31 18.76 -16.27
CA TYR A 272 20.70 18.29 -16.19
C TYR A 272 21.70 19.21 -16.87
N SER A 273 21.38 19.73 -18.08
CA SER A 273 22.21 20.65 -18.83
C SER A 273 22.14 22.10 -18.32
N GLU A 274 21.10 22.44 -17.57
CA GLU A 274 20.83 23.79 -17.09
C GLU A 274 21.53 24.13 -15.76
N ILE A 275 22.08 23.12 -15.07
CA ILE A 275 22.88 23.37 -13.87
C ILE A 275 24.07 24.22 -14.26
N ALA A 276 24.18 25.44 -13.71
CA ALA A 276 25.25 26.35 -14.01
C ALA A 276 26.63 25.72 -13.70
N PRO A 277 27.67 25.94 -14.54
CA PRO A 277 28.96 25.27 -14.38
C PRO A 277 29.62 25.45 -13.01
N ASP A 278 29.45 26.59 -12.39
CA ASP A 278 29.95 26.94 -11.05
C ASP A 278 29.18 26.27 -9.89
N HIS A 279 28.03 25.74 -10.19
CA HIS A 279 27.21 24.98 -9.23
C HIS A 279 27.26 23.46 -9.45
N ARG A 280 27.93 22.97 -10.49
CA ARG A 280 28.00 21.52 -10.81
C ARG A 280 28.98 20.81 -9.89
N VAL A 281 28.48 19.83 -9.16
CA VAL A 281 29.28 18.93 -8.33
C VAL A 281 29.17 17.51 -8.90
N PRO A 282 30.22 16.97 -9.51
CA PRO A 282 30.16 15.63 -10.07
C PRO A 282 30.29 14.58 -8.95
N PHE A 283 29.49 13.53 -9.05
CA PHE A 283 29.56 12.34 -8.20
C PHE A 283 29.71 11.09 -9.07
N ALA A 284 30.46 10.12 -8.56
CA ALA A 284 30.66 8.85 -9.27
C ALA A 284 29.40 7.97 -9.30
N SER A 285 28.48 8.18 -8.36
CA SER A 285 27.22 7.45 -8.27
C SER A 285 26.19 8.23 -7.48
N PRO A 286 24.88 7.88 -7.60
CA PRO A 286 23.82 8.42 -6.75
C PRO A 286 24.12 8.27 -5.26
N GLN A 287 24.64 7.10 -4.83
CA GLN A 287 24.97 6.83 -3.43
C GLN A 287 26.06 7.77 -2.91
N ALA A 288 27.01 8.14 -3.77
CA ALA A 288 28.05 9.12 -3.40
C ALA A 288 27.47 10.53 -3.24
N ALA A 289 26.48 10.89 -4.05
CA ALA A 289 25.75 12.14 -3.92
C ALA A 289 24.89 12.16 -2.65
N GLU A 290 24.16 11.10 -2.37
CA GLU A 290 23.36 10.96 -1.14
C GLU A 290 24.23 11.02 0.13
N ALA A 291 25.37 10.31 0.11
CA ALA A 291 26.35 10.38 1.21
C ALA A 291 26.93 11.78 1.44
N ALA A 292 26.94 12.63 0.40
CA ALA A 292 27.34 14.02 0.46
C ALA A 292 26.16 14.97 0.82
N GLY A 293 24.98 14.42 1.14
CA GLY A 293 23.80 15.21 1.54
C GLY A 293 22.98 15.76 0.38
N TYR A 294 23.15 15.20 -0.82
CA TYR A 294 22.33 15.55 -1.96
C TYR A 294 21.16 14.58 -2.08
N ARG A 295 20.05 15.03 -2.64
CA ARG A 295 18.87 14.20 -2.94
C ARG A 295 18.61 14.12 -4.45
N PRO A 296 17.96 13.06 -4.95
CA PRO A 296 17.66 12.95 -6.37
C PRO A 296 16.66 14.03 -6.81
N ALA A 297 16.72 14.40 -8.07
CA ALA A 297 15.71 15.25 -8.70
C ALA A 297 14.42 14.45 -8.94
N HIS A 298 13.28 15.00 -8.55
CA HIS A 298 11.96 14.34 -8.62
C HIS A 298 11.34 14.40 -10.02
N ASN A 299 11.82 15.28 -10.88
CA ASN A 299 11.29 15.54 -12.22
C ASN A 299 12.06 14.84 -13.35
N CYS A 300 12.92 13.91 -13.01
CA CYS A 300 13.64 13.10 -13.99
C CYS A 300 12.80 11.93 -14.49
N PRO A 301 12.92 11.54 -15.77
CA PRO A 301 12.17 10.44 -16.35
C PRO A 301 12.56 9.08 -15.75
#